data_15ce38017cf1bc3bbe6b6495c98277ca
#
_entry.id   15ce38017cf1bc3bbe6b6495c98277ca
#
_cell.length_a   1.000
_cell.length_b   1.000
_cell.length_c   1.000
_cell.angle_alpha   90.00
_cell.angle_beta   90.00
_cell.angle_gamma   90.00
#
_symmetry.space_group_name_H-M   'P 1'
#
loop_
_entity.id
_entity.type
_entity.pdbx_description
1 polymer ?
#
loop_
_entity_poly.entity_id
_entity_poly.type
_entity_poly.pdbx_seq_one_letter_code
_entity_poly.pdbx_strand_id
1 'polypeptide(L)'
;MPKHIATFAALEALAALLLGIGLTAAYATEAPDNVEAEVAEAVQSCKDLDGKPNADVVLATKDVNGDGGEDWIADYSKLSCQGGINQMCDDEGCVLQIYLWNGSAAWNLAFDEAVKSYKFSTRHGQHLLQAVMAGSACNKPSSTTCHLTYILNQDSVDLAQ
;
A
#
# COMPACT_ATOMS: atom_id res chain seq x y z
N MET A 1 45.32 16.63 -73.70
CA MET A 1 45.75 15.98 -72.47
C MET A 1 45.12 16.73 -71.33
N PRO A 2 44.01 16.31 -70.76
CA PRO A 2 43.46 16.92 -69.56
C PRO A 2 43.85 16.13 -68.32
N LYS A 3 44.24 16.84 -67.29
CA LYS A 3 44.60 16.36 -65.99
C LYS A 3 43.34 16.14 -65.14
N HIS A 4 43.15 14.94 -64.65
CA HIS A 4 42.09 14.61 -63.68
C HIS A 4 42.54 15.04 -62.29
N ILE A 5 41.79 15.91 -61.65
CA ILE A 5 41.91 16.29 -60.26
C ILE A 5 40.88 15.46 -59.49
N ALA A 6 41.37 14.57 -58.66
CA ALA A 6 40.52 13.80 -57.74
C ALA A 6 40.27 14.63 -56.44
N THR A 7 39.04 15.00 -56.25
CA THR A 7 38.60 15.62 -55.00
C THR A 7 38.20 14.53 -54.00
N PHE A 8 38.91 14.40 -52.87
CA PHE A 8 38.53 13.59 -51.72
C PHE A 8 37.47 14.32 -50.91
N ALA A 9 36.28 13.80 -50.88
CA ALA A 9 35.24 14.24 -49.95
C ALA A 9 35.43 13.50 -48.64
N ALA A 10 35.77 14.23 -47.58
CA ALA A 10 35.80 13.74 -46.23
C ALA A 10 34.36 13.65 -45.72
N LEU A 11 33.94 12.43 -45.38
CA LEU A 11 32.65 12.15 -44.76
C LEU A 11 32.83 12.24 -43.23
N GLU A 12 32.43 13.38 -42.66
CA GLU A 12 32.34 13.51 -41.20
C GLU A 12 31.08 12.79 -40.70
N ALA A 13 31.28 11.65 -40.04
CA ALA A 13 30.22 10.93 -39.35
C ALA A 13 29.95 11.60 -38.01
N LEU A 14 28.91 12.43 -37.92
CA LEU A 14 28.38 12.96 -36.67
C LEU A 14 27.63 11.84 -35.94
N ALA A 15 28.27 11.20 -34.95
CA ALA A 15 27.62 10.29 -34.03
C ALA A 15 26.78 11.09 -33.02
N ALA A 16 25.50 11.24 -33.28
CA ALA A 16 24.57 11.79 -32.31
C ALA A 16 24.33 10.78 -31.19
N LEU A 17 24.97 11.00 -30.03
CA LEU A 17 24.76 10.26 -28.80
C LEU A 17 23.42 10.71 -28.21
N LEU A 18 22.31 10.03 -28.57
CA LEU A 18 21.01 10.21 -27.94
C LEU A 18 21.07 9.57 -26.54
N LEU A 19 21.41 10.38 -25.54
CA LEU A 19 21.14 10.06 -24.14
C LEU A 19 19.63 10.01 -23.96
N GLY A 20 19.06 8.81 -24.10
CA GLY A 20 17.69 8.53 -23.73
C GLY A 20 17.54 8.67 -22.21
N ILE A 21 17.17 9.87 -21.76
CA ILE A 21 16.66 10.05 -20.40
C ILE A 21 15.31 9.37 -20.38
N GLY A 22 15.31 8.11 -19.97
CA GLY A 22 14.07 7.39 -19.66
C GLY A 22 13.39 8.09 -18.48
N LEU A 23 12.46 8.98 -18.78
CA LEU A 23 11.47 9.42 -17.82
C LEU A 23 10.62 8.18 -17.51
N THR A 24 10.99 7.43 -16.46
CA THR A 24 10.06 6.51 -15.82
C THR A 24 9.00 7.39 -15.18
N ALA A 25 7.88 7.59 -15.88
CA ALA A 25 6.68 8.10 -15.24
C ALA A 25 6.34 7.08 -14.15
N ALA A 26 6.50 7.49 -12.90
CA ALA A 26 5.90 6.76 -11.79
C ALA A 26 4.39 6.88 -11.99
N TYR A 27 3.78 5.85 -12.56
CA TYR A 27 2.34 5.74 -12.56
C TYR A 27 1.96 5.57 -11.10
N ALA A 28 1.28 6.56 -10.53
CA ALA A 28 0.55 6.35 -9.29
C ALA A 28 -0.45 5.23 -9.59
N THR A 29 -0.23 4.07 -8.99
CA THR A 29 -1.14 2.94 -9.14
C THR A 29 -2.45 3.37 -8.50
N GLU A 30 -3.53 3.46 -9.28
CA GLU A 30 -4.86 3.73 -8.77
C GLU A 30 -5.29 2.54 -7.91
N ALA A 31 -5.95 2.81 -6.78
CA ALA A 31 -6.39 1.72 -5.91
C ALA A 31 -7.42 0.84 -6.65
N PRO A 32 -7.44 -0.47 -6.39
CA PRO A 32 -8.45 -1.35 -6.95
C PRO A 32 -9.86 -0.90 -6.56
N ASP A 33 -10.82 -1.05 -7.47
CA ASP A 33 -12.22 -0.61 -7.28
C ASP A 33 -12.82 -1.09 -5.94
N ASN A 34 -12.50 -2.31 -5.50
CA ASN A 34 -13.00 -2.85 -4.24
C ASN A 34 -12.39 -2.15 -3.02
N VAL A 35 -11.11 -1.78 -3.07
CA VAL A 35 -10.42 -1.04 -1.99
C VAL A 35 -10.96 0.38 -1.91
N GLU A 36 -11.15 1.05 -3.05
CA GLU A 36 -11.73 2.39 -3.10
C GLU A 36 -13.18 2.40 -2.59
N ALA A 37 -13.97 1.38 -2.94
CA ALA A 37 -15.36 1.27 -2.51
C ALA A 37 -15.48 1.18 -0.98
N GLU A 38 -14.64 0.37 -0.31
CA GLU A 38 -14.62 0.24 1.15
C GLU A 38 -14.28 1.57 1.83
N VAL A 39 -13.27 2.28 1.34
CA VAL A 39 -12.91 3.61 1.87
C VAL A 39 -14.01 4.63 1.61
N ALA A 40 -14.64 4.59 0.43
CA ALA A 40 -15.76 5.49 0.10
C ALA A 40 -16.96 5.26 1.01
N GLU A 41 -17.26 4.01 1.40
CA GLU A 41 -18.33 3.68 2.34
C GLU A 41 -18.03 4.24 3.74
N ALA A 42 -16.80 4.08 4.24
CA ALA A 42 -16.37 4.65 5.51
C ALA A 42 -16.47 6.19 5.52
N VAL A 43 -16.07 6.83 4.41
CA VAL A 43 -16.20 8.28 4.21
C VAL A 43 -17.66 8.71 4.19
N GLN A 44 -18.53 7.96 3.51
CA GLN A 44 -19.96 8.26 3.46
C GLN A 44 -20.60 8.12 4.84
N SER A 45 -20.27 7.07 5.58
CA SER A 45 -20.72 6.85 6.96
C SER A 45 -20.38 8.02 7.89
N CYS A 46 -19.17 8.60 7.75
CA CYS A 46 -18.79 9.80 8.48
C CYS A 46 -19.71 11.00 8.12
N LYS A 47 -20.04 11.20 6.84
CA LYS A 47 -20.93 12.29 6.41
C LYS A 47 -22.35 12.11 6.91
N ASP A 48 -22.85 10.88 6.93
CA ASP A 48 -24.21 10.55 7.39
C ASP A 48 -24.38 10.83 8.89
N LEU A 49 -23.28 10.95 9.61
CA LEU A 49 -23.23 11.34 11.03
C LEU A 49 -22.82 12.81 11.23
N ASP A 50 -23.08 13.67 10.27
CA ASP A 50 -22.77 15.10 10.28
C ASP A 50 -21.27 15.41 10.39
N GLY A 51 -20.41 14.45 10.10
CA GLY A 51 -18.95 14.61 10.15
C GLY A 51 -18.38 15.18 8.84
N LYS A 52 -17.18 15.74 8.97
CA LYS A 52 -16.38 16.18 7.83
C LYS A 52 -15.18 15.22 7.68
N PRO A 53 -15.26 14.28 6.73
CA PRO A 53 -14.20 13.31 6.54
C PRO A 53 -12.95 13.93 5.93
N ASN A 54 -11.78 13.48 6.38
CA ASN A 54 -10.53 13.59 5.66
C ASN A 54 -9.98 12.17 5.45
N ALA A 55 -10.02 11.70 4.23
CA ALA A 55 -9.63 10.34 3.84
C ALA A 55 -8.28 10.29 3.09
N ASP A 56 -7.62 11.43 2.86
CA ASP A 56 -6.44 11.53 1.98
C ASP A 56 -5.26 10.65 2.43
N VAL A 57 -5.27 10.19 3.67
CA VAL A 57 -4.17 9.38 4.24
C VAL A 57 -4.58 7.97 4.64
N VAL A 58 -5.81 7.56 4.35
CA VAL A 58 -6.31 6.22 4.71
C VAL A 58 -5.62 5.12 3.90
N LEU A 59 -5.44 5.35 2.59
CA LEU A 59 -4.81 4.40 1.69
C LEU A 59 -3.31 4.67 1.54
N ALA A 60 -2.55 3.58 1.52
CA ALA A 60 -1.12 3.61 1.22
C ALA A 60 -0.72 2.34 0.45
N THR A 61 0.31 2.44 -0.40
CA THR A 61 0.93 1.29 -1.05
C THR A 61 2.28 0.98 -0.44
N LYS A 62 2.58 -0.30 -0.34
CA LYS A 62 3.87 -0.81 0.11
C LYS A 62 3.97 -2.29 -0.20
N ASP A 63 5.09 -2.75 -0.69
CA ASP A 63 5.44 -4.17 -0.68
C ASP A 63 5.67 -4.60 0.79
N VAL A 64 4.66 -5.24 1.40
CA VAL A 64 4.70 -5.64 2.82
C VAL A 64 5.15 -7.08 3.01
N ASN A 65 5.02 -7.93 1.98
CA ASN A 65 5.36 -9.35 2.00
C ASN A 65 6.70 -9.67 1.32
N GLY A 66 7.28 -8.73 0.55
CA GLY A 66 8.59 -8.86 -0.09
C GLY A 66 8.56 -9.61 -1.41
N ASP A 67 7.40 -9.71 -2.07
CA ASP A 67 7.26 -10.42 -3.34
C ASP A 67 7.56 -9.55 -4.58
N GLY A 68 7.80 -8.26 -4.37
CA GLY A 68 8.11 -7.26 -5.39
C GLY A 68 6.89 -6.58 -5.98
N GLY A 69 5.67 -6.95 -5.58
CA GLY A 69 4.42 -6.26 -5.86
C GLY A 69 4.10 -5.19 -4.82
N GLU A 70 3.34 -4.18 -5.20
CA GLU A 70 2.80 -3.24 -4.23
C GLU A 70 1.48 -3.76 -3.67
N ASP A 71 1.40 -3.83 -2.35
CA ASP A 71 0.20 -4.17 -1.61
C ASP A 71 -0.53 -2.90 -1.19
N TRP A 72 -1.84 -2.99 -0.97
CA TRP A 72 -2.63 -1.88 -0.46
C TRP A 72 -2.91 -2.04 1.03
N ILE A 73 -2.78 -0.92 1.75
CA ILE A 73 -3.04 -0.81 3.18
C ILE A 73 -4.11 0.25 3.36
N ALA A 74 -5.27 -0.13 3.88
CA ALA A 74 -6.31 0.80 4.33
C ALA A 74 -6.24 0.91 5.86
N ASP A 75 -5.73 2.03 6.35
CA ASP A 75 -5.56 2.33 7.77
C ASP A 75 -6.61 3.33 8.21
N TYR A 76 -7.73 2.82 8.71
CA TYR A 76 -8.87 3.65 9.10
C TYR A 76 -8.63 4.46 10.37
N SER A 77 -7.54 4.22 11.12
CA SER A 77 -7.15 5.12 12.21
C SER A 77 -6.79 6.52 11.72
N LYS A 78 -6.50 6.64 10.44
CA LYS A 78 -6.18 7.91 9.76
C LYS A 78 -7.39 8.62 9.18
N LEU A 79 -8.55 7.96 9.15
CA LEU A 79 -9.80 8.62 8.76
C LEU A 79 -10.21 9.60 9.86
N SER A 80 -10.01 10.89 9.62
CA SER A 80 -10.53 11.93 10.47
C SER A 80 -12.00 12.21 10.14
N CYS A 81 -12.86 12.17 11.14
CA CYS A 81 -14.29 12.47 11.02
C CYS A 81 -14.64 13.63 11.94
N GLN A 82 -14.26 14.86 11.56
CA GLN A 82 -14.44 16.04 12.40
C GLN A 82 -15.92 16.37 12.61
N GLY A 83 -16.35 16.37 13.87
CA GLY A 83 -17.75 16.66 14.27
C GLY A 83 -18.66 15.45 14.19
N GLY A 84 -18.22 14.32 13.67
CA GLY A 84 -18.91 13.05 13.60
C GLY A 84 -18.13 11.93 14.29
N ILE A 85 -18.52 10.69 13.99
CA ILE A 85 -17.90 9.48 14.54
C ILE A 85 -17.23 8.71 13.39
N ASN A 86 -15.97 8.31 13.58
CA ASN A 86 -15.35 7.33 12.71
C ASN A 86 -15.84 5.94 13.12
N GLN A 87 -16.79 5.39 12.36
CA GLN A 87 -17.38 4.06 12.64
C GLN A 87 -16.41 2.90 12.43
N MET A 88 -15.28 3.15 11.77
CA MET A 88 -14.22 2.15 11.60
C MET A 88 -13.30 2.05 12.84
N CYS A 89 -13.61 2.77 13.90
CA CYS A 89 -12.87 2.76 15.15
C CYS A 89 -13.82 2.61 16.35
N ASP A 90 -13.40 1.79 17.33
CA ASP A 90 -14.10 1.60 18.60
C ASP A 90 -13.10 1.38 19.75
N ASP A 91 -13.58 0.85 20.89
CA ASP A 91 -12.74 0.53 22.04
C ASP A 91 -11.71 -0.60 21.77
N GLU A 92 -11.93 -1.41 20.77
CA GLU A 92 -11.02 -2.49 20.36
C GLU A 92 -9.89 -1.98 19.45
N GLY A 93 -10.09 -0.87 18.77
CA GLY A 93 -9.12 -0.23 17.89
C GLY A 93 -9.76 0.36 16.65
N CYS A 94 -8.97 0.57 15.62
CA CYS A 94 -9.44 0.96 14.30
C CYS A 94 -9.16 -0.17 13.31
N VAL A 95 -10.06 -0.35 12.36
CA VAL A 95 -9.89 -1.36 11.31
C VAL A 95 -8.61 -1.05 10.52
N LEU A 96 -7.83 -2.10 10.31
CA LEU A 96 -6.70 -2.16 9.39
C LEU A 96 -6.99 -3.25 8.38
N GLN A 97 -7.02 -2.88 7.10
CA GLN A 97 -7.12 -3.84 6.01
C GLN A 97 -5.82 -3.88 5.23
N ILE A 98 -5.39 -5.08 4.84
CA ILE A 98 -4.23 -5.30 3.98
C ILE A 98 -4.68 -6.17 2.81
N TYR A 99 -4.46 -5.65 1.62
CA TYR A 99 -4.76 -6.31 0.35
C TYR A 99 -3.44 -6.69 -0.31
N LEU A 100 -3.15 -7.99 -0.37
CA LEU A 100 -1.93 -8.50 -0.98
C LEU A 100 -2.11 -8.67 -2.49
N TRP A 101 -1.10 -8.24 -3.24
CA TRP A 101 -1.06 -8.45 -4.68
C TRP A 101 -0.86 -9.93 -5.00
N ASN A 102 -1.67 -10.48 -5.91
CA ASN A 102 -1.63 -11.90 -6.24
C ASN A 102 -0.78 -12.24 -7.48
N GLY A 103 0.03 -11.30 -7.95
CA GLY A 103 0.89 -11.52 -9.12
C GLY A 103 0.21 -11.33 -10.48
N SER A 104 -1.11 -11.00 -10.52
CA SER A 104 -1.89 -10.98 -11.77
C SER A 104 -2.79 -9.77 -11.97
N ALA A 105 -2.52 -8.64 -11.38
CA ALA A 105 -3.36 -7.43 -11.40
C ALA A 105 -4.63 -7.50 -10.54
N ALA A 106 -4.64 -8.34 -9.51
CA ALA A 106 -5.68 -8.36 -8.49
C ALA A 106 -5.04 -8.33 -7.10
N TRP A 107 -5.81 -7.82 -6.15
CA TRP A 107 -5.44 -7.76 -4.74
C TRP A 107 -6.48 -8.50 -3.92
N ASN A 108 -6.01 -9.37 -3.04
CA ASN A 108 -6.85 -10.15 -2.14
C ASN A 108 -6.82 -9.52 -0.75
N LEU A 109 -7.99 -9.32 -0.15
CA LEU A 109 -8.08 -8.94 1.26
C LEU A 109 -7.53 -10.10 2.10
N ALA A 110 -6.37 -9.88 2.71
CA ALA A 110 -5.64 -10.89 3.48
C ALA A 110 -5.65 -10.63 4.99
N PHE A 111 -5.93 -9.39 5.39
CA PHE A 111 -6.05 -8.99 6.79
C PHE A 111 -7.17 -7.95 6.94
N ASP A 112 -8.07 -8.16 7.90
CA ASP A 112 -9.19 -7.26 8.21
C ASP A 112 -9.52 -7.37 9.70
N GLU A 113 -8.83 -6.57 10.52
CA GLU A 113 -8.94 -6.66 11.97
C GLU A 113 -8.85 -5.28 12.63
N ALA A 114 -9.50 -5.12 13.78
CA ALA A 114 -9.35 -3.95 14.62
C ALA A 114 -8.00 -3.98 15.36
N VAL A 115 -7.18 -2.95 15.16
CA VAL A 115 -5.86 -2.83 15.79
C VAL A 115 -5.74 -1.50 16.53
N LYS A 116 -5.08 -1.50 17.70
CA LYS A 116 -4.73 -0.28 18.43
C LYS A 116 -3.48 0.38 17.86
N SER A 117 -2.58 -0.42 17.35
CA SER A 117 -1.40 0.03 16.58
C SER A 117 -0.76 -1.15 15.87
N TYR A 118 0.04 -0.86 14.86
CA TYR A 118 0.75 -1.88 14.11
C TYR A 118 2.09 -1.38 13.59
N LYS A 119 2.94 -2.31 13.17
CA LYS A 119 4.14 -2.04 12.40
C LYS A 119 4.52 -3.23 11.52
N PHE A 120 5.07 -2.92 10.37
CA PHE A 120 5.73 -3.90 9.52
C PHE A 120 7.20 -4.03 9.89
N SER A 121 7.74 -5.24 9.80
CA SER A 121 9.16 -5.53 10.04
C SER A 121 9.61 -6.76 9.26
N THR A 122 10.91 -6.87 9.04
CA THR A 122 11.51 -8.08 8.46
C THR A 122 12.45 -8.71 9.48
N ARG A 123 12.32 -10.01 9.71
CA ARG A 123 13.18 -10.75 10.62
C ARG A 123 13.53 -12.11 10.00
N HIS A 124 14.84 -12.40 9.88
CA HIS A 124 15.34 -13.64 9.27
C HIS A 124 14.77 -13.93 7.87
N GLY A 125 14.53 -12.88 7.08
CA GLY A 125 13.94 -12.99 5.75
C GLY A 125 12.41 -13.17 5.73
N GLN A 126 11.75 -13.24 6.89
CA GLN A 126 10.29 -13.24 6.97
C GLN A 126 9.76 -11.81 7.11
N HIS A 127 8.72 -11.49 6.40
CA HIS A 127 7.98 -10.25 6.51
C HIS A 127 6.87 -10.40 7.55
N LEU A 128 6.79 -9.46 8.47
CA LEU A 128 5.95 -9.58 9.66
C LEU A 128 5.09 -8.33 9.82
N LEU A 129 3.81 -8.55 10.18
CA LEU A 129 2.93 -7.56 10.77
C LEU A 129 2.91 -7.80 12.30
N GLN A 130 3.34 -6.82 13.07
CA GLN A 130 3.24 -6.83 14.52
C GLN A 130 2.10 -5.90 14.92
N ALA A 131 1.03 -6.45 15.48
CA ALA A 131 -0.17 -5.73 15.87
C ALA A 131 -0.34 -5.71 17.39
N VAL A 132 -0.76 -4.56 17.91
CA VAL A 132 -1.30 -4.43 19.27
C VAL A 132 -2.81 -4.40 19.12
N MET A 133 -3.47 -5.35 19.76
CA MET A 133 -4.92 -5.55 19.67
C MET A 133 -5.57 -5.47 21.03
N ALA A 134 -6.89 -5.38 21.09
CA ALA A 134 -7.63 -5.54 22.33
C ALA A 134 -7.43 -6.95 22.89
N GLY A 135 -7.61 -7.12 24.20
CA GLY A 135 -7.44 -8.41 24.87
C GLY A 135 -8.39 -9.49 24.37
N SER A 136 -9.56 -9.12 23.85
CA SER A 136 -10.55 -10.02 23.21
C SER A 136 -9.92 -10.87 22.11
N ALA A 137 -9.02 -10.30 21.31
CA ALA A 137 -8.28 -11.00 20.25
C ALA A 137 -7.37 -12.13 20.80
N CYS A 138 -7.07 -12.13 22.12
CA CYS A 138 -6.22 -13.09 22.78
C CYS A 138 -6.93 -13.84 23.91
N ASN A 139 -8.26 -13.91 23.88
CA ASN A 139 -9.09 -14.50 24.94
C ASN A 139 -8.86 -13.89 26.33
N LYS A 140 -8.64 -12.57 26.38
CA LYS A 140 -8.48 -11.77 27.59
C LYS A 140 -9.57 -10.69 27.67
N PRO A 141 -9.76 -10.03 28.82
CA PRO A 141 -10.68 -8.88 28.89
C PRO A 141 -10.32 -7.79 27.88
N SER A 142 -11.33 -7.22 27.20
CA SER A 142 -11.12 -6.17 26.16
C SER A 142 -10.38 -4.94 26.69
N SER A 143 -10.47 -4.65 28.00
CA SER A 143 -9.73 -3.57 28.66
C SER A 143 -8.22 -3.77 28.72
N THR A 144 -7.73 -4.96 28.39
CA THR A 144 -6.30 -5.25 28.27
C THR A 144 -5.84 -5.14 26.81
N THR A 145 -4.55 -5.27 26.58
CA THR A 145 -4.00 -5.38 25.23
C THR A 145 -3.23 -6.67 25.06
N CYS A 146 -3.10 -7.12 23.83
CA CYS A 146 -2.21 -8.20 23.47
C CYS A 146 -1.39 -7.84 22.22
N HIS A 147 -0.24 -8.49 22.11
CA HIS A 147 0.67 -8.33 20.98
C HIS A 147 0.63 -9.59 20.16
N LEU A 148 0.20 -9.47 18.93
CA LEU A 148 0.19 -10.55 17.94
C LEU A 148 1.22 -10.26 16.86
N THR A 149 1.81 -11.32 16.35
CA THR A 149 2.71 -11.25 15.20
C THR A 149 2.15 -12.14 14.11
N TYR A 150 2.04 -11.60 12.93
CA TYR A 150 1.58 -12.32 11.75
C TYR A 150 2.71 -12.40 10.74
N ILE A 151 2.78 -13.50 10.01
CA ILE A 151 3.68 -13.71 8.88
C ILE A 151 2.92 -13.28 7.62
N LEU A 152 3.52 -12.41 6.85
CA LEU A 152 3.01 -11.95 5.57
C LEU A 152 3.58 -12.86 4.48
N ASN A 153 2.74 -13.72 3.93
CA ASN A 153 3.08 -14.58 2.81
C ASN A 153 2.64 -13.93 1.49
N GLN A 154 2.85 -14.60 0.37
CA GLN A 154 2.51 -14.04 -0.95
C GLN A 154 1.03 -13.69 -1.09
N ASP A 155 0.13 -14.49 -0.52
CA ASP A 155 -1.32 -14.37 -0.68
C ASP A 155 -2.12 -14.50 0.63
N SER A 156 -1.43 -14.61 1.77
CA SER A 156 -2.05 -14.79 3.08
C SER A 156 -1.31 -14.06 4.19
N VAL A 157 -2.04 -13.80 5.28
CA VAL A 157 -1.52 -13.27 6.53
C VAL A 157 -1.84 -14.27 7.64
N ASP A 158 -0.82 -14.92 8.17
CA ASP A 158 -0.97 -16.03 9.12
C ASP A 158 -0.42 -15.66 10.49
N LEU A 159 -1.14 -16.03 11.57
CA LEU A 159 -0.66 -15.83 12.92
C LEU A 159 0.62 -16.64 13.15
N ALA A 160 1.69 -15.95 13.57
CA ALA A 160 2.95 -16.61 13.92
C ALA A 160 2.77 -17.45 15.22
N GLN A 161 3.21 -18.70 15.16
CA GLN A 161 3.17 -19.64 16.28
C GLN A 161 4.33 -19.44 17.25
#